data_c6a33426d8667405ebf253be6f5e16a9
#
_entry.id   c6a33426d8667405ebf253be6f5e16a9
#
_cell.length_a   1.000
_cell.length_b   1.000
_cell.length_c   1.000
_cell.angle_alpha   90.00
_cell.angle_beta   90.00
_cell.angle_gamma   90.00
#
_symmetry.space_group_name_H-M   'P 1'
#
loop_
_entity.id
_entity.type
_entity.pdbx_description
1 polymer ?
#
loop_
_entity_poly.entity_id
_entity_poly.type
_entity_poly.pdbx_seq_one_letter_code
_entity_poly.pdbx_strand_id
1 'polypeptide(L)'
;MYNDEKNLYHYTYRRDGSETPEQAPVVETAYREAETSAPKRRKSGRAGAKIAALALSCALLGGAAGAGVMWGVSSHGSATSMNVSGRPAASVAVKTVDGKTALSDAELYAANVNSVVSINTTGTSGTNIFGQQVETASAGSGFILTSDGYIATNRHVIADANSVKVTLYNGDTYDAAVIGSDKDYDIAVLKIDATGLQEVTLGDSSTLNVGDHVLAVGNPLGELTFSMSGGMVSSVNRAINVDGTPFNMIQTDASINPGNSGGPLFNQYGEVVGIVSAKYSSYSSESVEGLGFAIPMNDVLAMIQDIMTNGYVTNKPYLGITQGTLTAQMAAQYRYDITQGVFVYSVEKGSAADKAGLKMGDVIVKVDDTDIAASEDLVAVKKSYSAGDTSTFTIYRDGTTQTVSVTWGSVPAEQLTDSSDQQQTQQNQQQNNGYYGGSMEDLFNYFFNGGFGGQSGQRSQGQGTAA
;
A
#
# COMPACT_ATOMS: atom_id res chain seq x y z
N MET A 1 13.33 -49.14 -0.27
CA MET A 1 14.66 -49.25 0.35
C MET A 1 15.45 -48.04 -0.08
N TYR A 2 15.49 -47.01 0.77
CA TYR A 2 16.61 -46.18 1.09
C TYR A 2 16.14 -45.24 2.22
N ASN A 3 16.60 -45.56 3.42
CA ASN A 3 16.59 -44.68 4.59
C ASN A 3 17.64 -43.60 4.38
N ASP A 4 17.29 -42.35 4.71
CA ASP A 4 18.23 -41.40 5.25
C ASP A 4 17.50 -40.43 6.20
N GLU A 5 17.30 -40.93 7.43
CA GLU A 5 17.21 -40.10 8.62
C GLU A 5 18.62 -39.62 8.96
N LYS A 6 18.82 -38.30 9.01
CA LYS A 6 19.76 -37.61 9.93
C LYS A 6 19.89 -36.14 9.54
N ASN A 7 19.22 -35.29 10.32
CA ASN A 7 19.76 -34.07 10.92
C ASN A 7 18.62 -33.22 11.48
N LEU A 8 18.08 -33.68 12.61
CA LEU A 8 17.31 -32.84 13.52
C LEU A 8 18.28 -32.21 14.50
N TYR A 9 18.45 -30.89 14.43
CA TYR A 9 19.16 -30.12 15.44
C TYR A 9 18.28 -30.03 16.68
N HIS A 10 18.63 -30.76 17.75
CA HIS A 10 18.08 -30.59 19.09
C HIS A 10 18.85 -29.49 19.81
N TYR A 11 18.24 -28.36 20.09
CA TYR A 11 18.74 -27.41 21.07
C TYR A 11 18.21 -27.79 22.45
N THR A 12 19.08 -28.27 23.32
CA THR A 12 18.81 -28.40 24.74
C THR A 12 19.44 -27.20 25.50
N TYR A 13 18.56 -26.36 26.04
CA TYR A 13 18.96 -25.27 26.93
C TYR A 13 19.21 -25.87 28.33
N ARG A 14 20.47 -25.92 28.79
CA ARG A 14 20.84 -26.17 30.21
C ARG A 14 21.25 -24.87 30.83
N ARG A 15 20.53 -24.49 31.85
CA ARG A 15 20.85 -23.40 32.76
C ARG A 15 21.56 -23.99 33.95
N ASP A 16 22.92 -23.97 33.95
CA ASP A 16 23.72 -24.09 35.15
C ASP A 16 25.06 -23.37 34.92
N GLY A 17 25.39 -22.55 35.88
CA GLY A 17 26.59 -21.73 35.87
C GLY A 17 27.86 -22.50 36.25
N SER A 18 28.95 -21.92 35.79
CA SER A 18 30.34 -22.29 36.01
C SER A 18 30.92 -23.36 35.10
N GLU A 19 31.57 -22.88 34.01
CA GLU A 19 32.83 -23.45 33.57
C GLU A 19 33.55 -22.47 32.64
N THR A 20 34.82 -22.28 32.85
CA THR A 20 35.78 -21.47 32.10
C THR A 20 35.83 -21.86 30.61
N PRO A 21 36.02 -20.91 29.69
CA PRO A 21 36.09 -21.23 28.27
C PRO A 21 37.40 -21.96 27.93
N GLU A 22 37.27 -23.20 27.49
CA GLU A 22 38.33 -23.98 26.86
C GLU A 22 38.63 -23.34 25.46
N GLN A 23 39.90 -22.99 25.26
CA GLN A 23 40.36 -22.35 24.02
C GLN A 23 40.24 -23.33 22.86
N ALA A 24 39.58 -22.88 21.80
CA ALA A 24 39.53 -23.58 20.53
C ALA A 24 40.93 -23.72 19.91
N PRO A 25 41.26 -24.85 19.26
CA PRO A 25 42.58 -25.05 18.69
C PRO A 25 42.83 -24.07 17.52
N VAL A 26 43.94 -23.33 17.65
CA VAL A 26 44.47 -22.47 16.60
C VAL A 26 44.98 -23.36 15.49
N VAL A 27 44.39 -23.33 14.31
CA VAL A 27 44.93 -23.96 13.11
C VAL A 27 46.00 -23.04 12.55
N GLU A 28 47.29 -23.37 12.84
CA GLU A 28 48.44 -22.75 12.21
C GLU A 28 48.54 -23.22 10.75
N THR A 29 48.18 -22.38 9.81
CA THR A 29 48.52 -22.56 8.40
C THR A 29 49.97 -22.19 8.18
N ALA A 30 50.85 -23.23 8.17
CA ALA A 30 52.27 -23.07 7.82
C ALA A 30 52.41 -22.62 6.36
N TYR A 31 52.76 -21.39 6.14
CA TYR A 31 53.29 -20.92 4.89
C TYR A 31 54.71 -21.47 4.70
N ARG A 32 54.89 -22.39 3.74
CA ARG A 32 56.20 -22.82 3.29
C ARG A 32 56.80 -21.71 2.43
N GLU A 33 57.75 -20.98 2.96
CA GLU A 33 58.68 -20.15 2.16
C GLU A 33 59.51 -21.07 1.26
N ALA A 34 59.42 -20.84 -0.04
CA ALA A 34 60.30 -21.48 -1.02
C ALA A 34 61.68 -20.82 -0.97
N GLU A 35 62.65 -21.54 -0.48
CA GLU A 35 64.06 -21.13 -0.54
C GLU A 35 64.49 -20.96 -1.99
N THR A 36 64.77 -19.73 -2.40
CA THR A 36 65.44 -19.42 -3.67
C THR A 36 66.94 -19.64 -3.53
N SER A 37 67.39 -20.76 -4.02
CA SER A 37 68.82 -20.99 -4.18
C SER A 37 69.41 -20.05 -5.25
N ALA A 38 70.44 -19.28 -4.86
CA ALA A 38 71.14 -18.35 -5.75
C ALA A 38 71.91 -19.13 -6.84
N PRO A 39 71.80 -18.69 -8.10
CA PRO A 39 72.54 -19.35 -9.23
C PRO A 39 74.04 -19.03 -9.20
N LYS A 40 74.89 -20.06 -9.27
CA LYS A 40 76.33 -19.98 -9.41
C LYS A 40 76.73 -19.21 -10.69
N ARG A 41 77.51 -18.13 -10.52
CA ARG A 41 78.06 -17.32 -11.61
C ARG A 41 78.90 -18.19 -12.52
N ARG A 42 78.45 -18.45 -13.75
CA ARG A 42 79.25 -18.95 -14.86
C ARG A 42 79.94 -17.78 -15.61
N LYS A 43 81.24 -17.88 -15.80
CA LYS A 43 82.02 -16.90 -16.57
C LYS A 43 81.51 -16.94 -18.04
N SER A 44 81.02 -15.80 -18.55
CA SER A 44 80.51 -15.67 -19.89
C SER A 44 81.64 -15.43 -20.85
N GLY A 45 81.77 -16.32 -21.85
CA GLY A 45 82.66 -16.12 -23.03
C GLY A 45 82.01 -15.09 -23.98
N ARG A 46 82.83 -14.52 -24.87
CA ARG A 46 82.44 -13.48 -25.87
C ARG A 46 81.23 -13.80 -26.77
N ALA A 47 80.68 -15.03 -26.75
CA ALA A 47 79.48 -15.41 -27.44
C ALA A 47 78.20 -14.84 -26.73
N GLY A 48 78.19 -14.72 -25.40
CA GLY A 48 77.03 -14.21 -24.64
C GLY A 48 76.76 -12.71 -24.92
N ALA A 49 77.78 -11.91 -25.21
CA ALA A 49 77.58 -10.50 -25.51
C ALA A 49 76.88 -10.26 -26.86
N LYS A 50 77.10 -11.12 -27.85
CA LYS A 50 76.39 -11.01 -29.15
C LYS A 50 74.92 -11.46 -29.06
N ILE A 51 74.64 -12.48 -28.27
CA ILE A 51 73.23 -12.93 -28.01
C ILE A 51 72.52 -11.91 -27.22
N ALA A 52 73.14 -11.28 -26.20
CA ALA A 52 72.51 -10.23 -25.40
C ALA A 52 72.21 -8.97 -26.26
N ALA A 53 73.13 -8.60 -27.16
CA ALA A 53 72.88 -7.49 -28.09
C ALA A 53 71.74 -7.78 -29.08
N LEU A 54 71.66 -9.01 -29.60
CA LEU A 54 70.50 -9.44 -30.44
C LEU A 54 69.22 -9.46 -29.73
N ALA A 55 69.16 -9.96 -28.47
CA ALA A 55 67.97 -9.96 -27.64
C ALA A 55 67.54 -8.53 -27.33
N LEU A 56 68.44 -7.62 -27.02
CA LEU A 56 68.14 -6.22 -26.75
C LEU A 56 67.61 -5.48 -28.00
N SER A 57 68.16 -5.75 -29.18
CA SER A 57 67.65 -5.17 -30.43
C SER A 57 66.26 -5.72 -30.78
N CYS A 58 66.02 -7.01 -30.60
CA CYS A 58 64.64 -7.60 -30.74
C CYS A 58 63.64 -7.04 -29.76
N ALA A 59 64.04 -6.82 -28.50
CA ALA A 59 63.18 -6.22 -27.46
C ALA A 59 62.86 -4.74 -27.80
N LEU A 60 63.81 -3.98 -28.27
CA LEU A 60 63.60 -2.57 -28.70
C LEU A 60 62.70 -2.47 -29.93
N LEU A 61 62.97 -3.31 -30.96
CA LEU A 61 62.11 -3.32 -32.14
C LEU A 61 60.72 -3.89 -31.88
N GLY A 62 60.61 -4.94 -31.09
CA GLY A 62 59.35 -5.49 -30.66
C GLY A 62 58.57 -4.54 -29.76
N GLY A 63 59.27 -3.86 -28.84
CA GLY A 63 58.67 -2.83 -27.98
C GLY A 63 58.15 -1.63 -28.74
N ALA A 64 58.95 -1.13 -29.75
CA ALA A 64 58.53 -0.02 -30.61
C ALA A 64 57.32 -0.40 -31.50
N ALA A 65 57.30 -1.62 -32.04
CA ALA A 65 56.21 -2.12 -32.86
C ALA A 65 54.96 -2.34 -31.95
N GLY A 66 55.14 -2.92 -30.76
CA GLY A 66 54.06 -3.12 -29.78
C GLY A 66 53.46 -1.81 -29.29
N ALA A 67 54.31 -0.81 -28.99
CA ALA A 67 53.85 0.52 -28.61
C ALA A 67 53.11 1.23 -29.74
N GLY A 68 53.59 1.07 -30.99
CA GLY A 68 52.89 1.64 -32.16
C GLY A 68 51.54 1.00 -32.43
N VAL A 69 51.41 -0.33 -32.27
CA VAL A 69 50.11 -1.02 -32.37
C VAL A 69 49.20 -0.62 -31.23
N MET A 70 49.71 -0.55 -29.99
CA MET A 70 48.96 -0.12 -28.84
C MET A 70 48.49 1.33 -28.98
N TRP A 71 49.35 2.23 -29.50
CA TRP A 71 48.97 3.61 -29.77
C TRP A 71 47.94 3.71 -30.91
N GLY A 72 48.10 2.91 -31.98
CA GLY A 72 47.12 2.82 -33.08
C GLY A 72 45.76 2.28 -32.62
N VAL A 73 45.74 1.26 -31.76
CA VAL A 73 44.51 0.71 -31.20
C VAL A 73 43.86 1.69 -30.22
N SER A 74 44.64 2.39 -29.40
CA SER A 74 44.12 3.37 -28.46
C SER A 74 43.65 4.66 -29.13
N SER A 75 44.16 5.01 -30.34
CA SER A 75 43.73 6.20 -31.07
C SER A 75 42.57 5.98 -32.03
N HIS A 76 42.20 4.72 -32.32
CA HIS A 76 41.09 4.37 -33.24
C HIS A 76 40.01 3.49 -32.58
N GLY A 77 40.23 3.03 -31.37
CA GLY A 77 39.18 2.40 -30.59
C GLY A 77 38.31 3.49 -29.91
N SER A 78 37.06 3.61 -30.30
CA SER A 78 36.05 4.17 -29.40
C SER A 78 36.07 3.27 -28.18
N ALA A 79 36.94 3.57 -27.22
CA ALA A 79 36.87 2.98 -25.90
C ALA A 79 35.50 3.36 -25.37
N THR A 80 34.62 2.39 -25.29
CA THR A 80 33.45 2.50 -24.42
C THR A 80 34.03 2.69 -23.04
N SER A 81 34.31 3.94 -22.66
CA SER A 81 34.71 4.28 -21.32
C SER A 81 33.52 3.98 -20.46
N MET A 82 33.57 2.86 -19.73
CA MET A 82 32.72 2.71 -18.55
C MET A 82 33.14 3.85 -17.62
N ASN A 83 32.23 4.80 -17.47
CA ASN A 83 32.43 5.99 -16.65
C ASN A 83 32.33 5.51 -15.18
N VAL A 84 33.41 4.99 -14.62
CA VAL A 84 33.50 4.46 -13.24
C VAL A 84 33.76 5.59 -12.24
N SER A 85 34.04 6.81 -12.73
CA SER A 85 34.28 7.97 -11.85
C SER A 85 33.51 9.17 -12.36
N GLY A 86 32.48 9.55 -11.67
CA GLY A 86 31.73 10.76 -12.00
C GLY A 86 30.22 10.63 -11.81
N ARG A 87 29.76 9.77 -10.88
CA ARG A 87 28.42 9.90 -10.38
C ARG A 87 28.33 11.29 -9.73
N PRO A 88 27.53 12.24 -10.28
CA PRO A 88 27.27 13.46 -9.52
C PRO A 88 26.72 13.01 -8.16
N ALA A 89 27.28 13.52 -7.07
CA ALA A 89 26.74 13.28 -5.75
C ALA A 89 25.26 13.68 -5.82
N ALA A 90 24.37 12.71 -5.67
CA ALA A 90 22.96 13.00 -5.51
C ALA A 90 22.86 13.83 -4.22
N SER A 91 22.59 15.12 -4.34
CA SER A 91 22.26 15.93 -3.18
C SER A 91 20.84 15.55 -2.76
N VAL A 92 20.73 14.59 -1.84
CA VAL A 92 19.47 14.29 -1.17
C VAL A 92 19.32 15.35 -0.09
N ALA A 93 18.25 16.15 -0.17
CA ALA A 93 17.85 17.00 0.94
C ALA A 93 17.29 16.09 2.05
N VAL A 94 18.13 15.77 3.04
CA VAL A 94 17.72 14.99 4.19
C VAL A 94 16.92 15.87 5.12
N LYS A 95 15.68 15.47 5.43
CA LYS A 95 14.85 16.10 6.46
C LYS A 95 15.27 15.54 7.81
N THR A 96 15.50 16.40 8.78
CA THR A 96 15.92 16.03 10.13
C THR A 96 14.84 16.42 11.13
N VAL A 97 14.69 15.60 12.18
CA VAL A 97 13.87 15.94 13.35
C VAL A 97 14.81 16.47 14.42
N ASP A 98 14.75 17.78 14.65
CA ASP A 98 15.66 18.49 15.53
C ASP A 98 15.53 18.03 17.00
N GLY A 99 16.67 17.75 17.64
CA GLY A 99 16.79 17.59 19.10
C GLY A 99 16.35 16.23 19.68
N LYS A 100 15.94 15.25 18.84
CA LYS A 100 15.58 13.92 19.32
C LYS A 100 16.73 12.93 19.10
N THR A 101 16.95 12.07 20.11
CA THR A 101 17.92 10.97 20.02
C THR A 101 17.21 9.74 19.46
N ALA A 102 17.81 9.12 18.46
CA ALA A 102 17.32 7.85 17.91
C ALA A 102 17.43 6.74 18.96
N LEU A 103 16.37 5.95 19.10
CA LEU A 103 16.31 4.78 19.94
C LEU A 103 16.85 3.56 19.19
N SER A 104 17.44 2.62 19.90
CA SER A 104 17.64 1.27 19.35
C SER A 104 16.30 0.55 19.19
N ASP A 105 16.23 -0.47 18.33
CA ASP A 105 15.01 -1.25 18.11
C ASP A 105 14.46 -1.85 19.40
N ALA A 106 15.33 -2.32 20.28
CA ALA A 106 14.94 -2.88 21.57
C ALA A 106 14.34 -1.82 22.51
N GLU A 107 14.92 -0.62 22.57
CA GLU A 107 14.41 0.50 23.36
C GLU A 107 13.08 0.99 22.80
N LEU A 108 12.97 1.11 21.47
CA LEU A 108 11.75 1.52 20.80
C LEU A 108 10.61 0.54 21.08
N TYR A 109 10.88 -0.77 20.92
CA TYR A 109 9.90 -1.81 21.21
C TYR A 109 9.45 -1.75 22.68
N ALA A 110 10.38 -1.74 23.61
CA ALA A 110 10.08 -1.72 25.06
C ALA A 110 9.28 -0.47 25.47
N ALA A 111 9.57 0.68 24.84
CA ALA A 111 8.86 1.93 25.12
C ALA A 111 7.43 1.95 24.58
N ASN A 112 7.12 1.22 23.49
CA ASN A 112 5.87 1.40 22.74
C ASN A 112 4.98 0.15 22.70
N VAL A 113 5.45 -1.04 23.05
CA VAL A 113 4.68 -2.28 22.91
C VAL A 113 3.36 -2.28 23.69
N ASN A 114 3.30 -1.60 24.84
CA ASN A 114 2.06 -1.45 25.62
C ASN A 114 0.99 -0.59 24.94
N SER A 115 1.38 0.21 23.94
CA SER A 115 0.47 1.04 23.16
C SER A 115 -0.06 0.32 21.92
N VAL A 116 0.43 -0.91 21.63
CA VAL A 116 -0.03 -1.73 20.50
C VAL A 116 -1.03 -2.76 20.99
N VAL A 117 -2.03 -3.04 20.18
CA VAL A 117 -3.09 -3.99 20.49
C VAL A 117 -3.27 -5.02 19.40
N SER A 118 -3.67 -6.23 19.79
CA SER A 118 -4.16 -7.27 18.88
C SER A 118 -5.67 -7.13 18.74
N ILE A 119 -6.15 -7.23 17.50
CA ILE A 119 -7.58 -7.15 17.18
C ILE A 119 -8.01 -8.48 16.57
N ASN A 120 -9.01 -9.09 17.15
CA ASN A 120 -9.64 -10.30 16.65
C ASN A 120 -11.12 -10.02 16.38
N THR A 121 -11.58 -10.39 15.19
CA THR A 121 -12.97 -10.18 14.78
C THR A 121 -13.63 -11.50 14.45
N THR A 122 -14.91 -11.60 14.73
CA THR A 122 -15.76 -12.67 14.24
C THR A 122 -16.91 -12.06 13.45
N GLY A 123 -17.21 -12.66 12.31
CA GLY A 123 -18.26 -12.21 11.41
C GLY A 123 -18.95 -13.39 10.73
N THR A 124 -19.84 -13.10 9.81
CA THR A 124 -20.50 -14.12 8.98
C THR A 124 -20.34 -13.76 7.53
N SER A 125 -19.85 -14.70 6.71
CA SER A 125 -19.66 -14.54 5.27
C SER A 125 -20.57 -15.49 4.51
N GLY A 126 -21.72 -14.95 4.06
CA GLY A 126 -22.67 -15.68 3.22
C GLY A 126 -23.29 -16.92 3.87
N THR A 127 -23.99 -17.70 3.07
CA THR A 127 -24.55 -18.99 3.47
C THR A 127 -23.93 -20.11 2.63
N ASN A 128 -23.64 -21.24 3.27
CA ASN A 128 -23.20 -22.43 2.55
C ASN A 128 -24.36 -23.05 1.72
N ILE A 129 -24.08 -24.06 0.93
CA ILE A 129 -25.07 -24.77 0.09
C ILE A 129 -26.24 -25.39 0.90
N PHE A 130 -26.11 -25.46 2.22
CA PHE A 130 -27.16 -25.97 3.14
C PHE A 130 -27.93 -24.86 3.82
N GLY A 131 -27.72 -23.57 3.45
CA GLY A 131 -28.39 -22.42 4.04
C GLY A 131 -27.86 -22.00 5.43
N GLN A 132 -26.71 -22.54 5.87
CA GLN A 132 -26.10 -22.19 7.15
C GLN A 132 -25.15 -21.02 6.94
N GLN A 133 -25.15 -20.06 7.86
CA GLN A 133 -24.18 -18.96 7.88
C GLN A 133 -22.77 -19.53 8.09
N VAL A 134 -21.82 -19.03 7.31
CA VAL A 134 -20.40 -19.37 7.46
C VAL A 134 -19.76 -18.34 8.37
N GLU A 135 -19.31 -18.80 9.54
CA GLU A 135 -18.56 -17.93 10.45
C GLU A 135 -17.17 -17.64 9.85
N THR A 136 -16.76 -16.40 9.94
CA THR A 136 -15.44 -15.92 9.55
C THR A 136 -14.75 -15.31 10.76
N ALA A 137 -13.46 -15.54 10.86
CA ALA A 137 -12.59 -14.88 11.82
C ALA A 137 -11.50 -14.13 11.09
N SER A 138 -11.18 -12.94 11.52
CA SER A 138 -10.06 -12.14 11.03
C SER A 138 -9.23 -11.64 12.20
N ALA A 139 -7.95 -11.41 11.95
CA ALA A 139 -7.02 -10.87 12.92
C ALA A 139 -6.27 -9.69 12.33
N GLY A 140 -6.01 -8.70 13.15
CA GLY A 140 -5.24 -7.51 12.83
C GLY A 140 -4.61 -6.91 14.05
N SER A 141 -4.12 -5.71 13.88
CA SER A 141 -3.47 -4.91 14.91
C SER A 141 -4.11 -3.54 15.02
N GLY A 142 -3.81 -2.83 16.09
CA GLY A 142 -4.16 -1.45 16.28
C GLY A 142 -3.18 -0.79 17.24
N PHE A 143 -3.39 0.49 17.50
CA PHE A 143 -2.62 1.22 18.51
C PHE A 143 -3.49 2.22 19.26
N ILE A 144 -3.16 2.42 20.53
CA ILE A 144 -3.92 3.23 21.47
C ILE A 144 -3.64 4.71 21.20
N LEU A 145 -4.71 5.45 20.90
CA LEU A 145 -4.66 6.89 20.63
C LEU A 145 -4.77 7.73 21.90
N THR A 146 -5.56 7.24 22.88
CA THR A 146 -5.86 7.96 24.11
C THR A 146 -5.90 7.02 25.31
N SER A 147 -5.54 7.56 26.48
CA SER A 147 -5.47 6.78 27.73
C SER A 147 -6.82 6.25 28.22
N ASP A 148 -7.94 6.71 27.65
CA ASP A 148 -9.29 6.24 27.94
C ASP A 148 -9.80 5.18 26.95
N GLY A 149 -8.97 4.75 25.95
CA GLY A 149 -9.22 3.56 25.17
C GLY A 149 -9.70 3.76 23.73
N TYR A 150 -9.49 4.91 23.11
CA TYR A 150 -9.61 5.03 21.67
C TYR A 150 -8.42 4.36 20.97
N ILE A 151 -8.68 3.63 19.89
CA ILE A 151 -7.72 2.82 19.15
C ILE A 151 -7.89 3.05 17.67
N ALA A 152 -6.78 3.27 16.96
CA ALA A 152 -6.75 3.30 15.50
C ALA A 152 -6.43 1.92 14.94
N THR A 153 -7.04 1.60 13.80
CA THR A 153 -6.78 0.39 13.02
C THR A 153 -7.18 0.60 11.56
N ASN A 154 -7.02 -0.42 10.70
CA ASN A 154 -7.58 -0.40 9.35
C ASN A 154 -9.06 -0.79 9.34
N ARG A 155 -9.82 -0.22 8.39
CA ARG A 155 -11.22 -0.59 8.18
C ARG A 155 -11.35 -2.05 7.74
N HIS A 156 -10.49 -2.54 6.85
CA HIS A 156 -10.58 -3.93 6.38
C HIS A 156 -10.36 -4.96 7.49
N VAL A 157 -9.72 -4.60 8.61
CA VAL A 157 -9.57 -5.48 9.79
C VAL A 157 -10.91 -5.75 10.47
N ILE A 158 -11.81 -4.75 10.46
CA ILE A 158 -13.13 -4.81 11.11
C ILE A 158 -14.28 -4.96 10.13
N ALA A 159 -14.00 -5.03 8.83
CA ALA A 159 -15.04 -5.18 7.81
C ALA A 159 -15.81 -6.49 8.04
N ASP A 160 -17.13 -6.42 7.91
CA ASP A 160 -18.04 -7.56 8.09
C ASP A 160 -17.98 -8.26 9.47
N ALA A 161 -17.40 -7.57 10.48
CA ALA A 161 -17.30 -8.08 11.83
C ALA A 161 -18.63 -7.92 12.60
N ASN A 162 -19.13 -8.99 13.16
CA ASN A 162 -20.25 -8.97 14.10
C ASN A 162 -19.78 -8.66 15.54
N SER A 163 -18.52 -8.99 15.85
CA SER A 163 -17.88 -8.64 17.12
C SER A 163 -16.40 -8.34 16.93
N VAL A 164 -15.91 -7.39 17.72
CA VAL A 164 -14.51 -6.97 17.73
C VAL A 164 -13.98 -7.13 19.14
N LYS A 165 -12.88 -7.87 19.31
CA LYS A 165 -12.16 -8.04 20.56
C LYS A 165 -10.77 -7.47 20.44
N VAL A 166 -10.37 -6.69 21.44
CA VAL A 166 -9.05 -6.07 21.54
C VAL A 166 -8.31 -6.72 22.72
N THR A 167 -7.12 -7.22 22.45
CA THR A 167 -6.21 -7.77 23.47
C THR A 167 -5.00 -6.86 23.64
N LEU A 168 -4.75 -6.43 24.85
CA LEU A 168 -3.60 -5.61 25.25
C LEU A 168 -2.34 -6.47 25.45
N TYR A 169 -1.17 -5.82 25.52
CA TYR A 169 0.10 -6.51 25.74
C TYR A 169 0.17 -7.30 27.05
N ASN A 170 -0.52 -6.84 28.12
CA ASN A 170 -0.62 -7.54 29.39
C ASN A 170 -1.53 -8.79 29.36
N GLY A 171 -2.22 -9.04 28.22
CA GLY A 171 -3.13 -10.17 28.03
C GLY A 171 -4.59 -9.86 28.35
N ASP A 172 -4.92 -8.68 28.86
CA ASP A 172 -6.32 -8.27 29.10
C ASP A 172 -7.05 -8.13 27.75
N THR A 173 -8.29 -8.62 27.71
CA THR A 173 -9.13 -8.60 26.51
C THR A 173 -10.42 -7.85 26.78
N TYR A 174 -10.79 -6.97 25.85
CA TYR A 174 -11.98 -6.12 25.90
C TYR A 174 -12.84 -6.30 24.67
N ASP A 175 -14.14 -6.19 24.82
CA ASP A 175 -15.04 -5.98 23.69
C ASP A 175 -14.89 -4.52 23.21
N ALA A 176 -14.76 -4.32 21.92
CA ALA A 176 -14.54 -2.99 21.34
C ALA A 176 -15.78 -2.53 20.57
N ALA A 177 -16.20 -1.31 20.83
CA ALA A 177 -17.18 -0.62 20.01
C ALA A 177 -16.51 0.02 18.81
N VAL A 178 -17.08 -0.13 17.62
CA VAL A 178 -16.66 0.61 16.43
C VAL A 178 -17.25 2.02 16.52
N ILE A 179 -16.41 3.04 16.64
CA ILE A 179 -16.83 4.44 16.67
C ILE A 179 -17.18 4.91 15.27
N GLY A 180 -16.35 4.54 14.29
CA GLY A 180 -16.57 4.83 12.88
C GLY A 180 -15.40 4.37 12.02
N SER A 181 -15.58 4.48 10.72
CA SER A 181 -14.56 4.07 9.75
C SER A 181 -14.63 4.88 8.46
N ASP A 182 -13.55 4.88 7.67
CA ASP A 182 -13.53 5.43 6.33
C ASP A 182 -12.99 4.40 5.32
N LYS A 183 -13.79 4.15 4.27
CA LYS A 183 -13.47 3.15 3.24
C LYS A 183 -12.40 3.65 2.28
N ASP A 184 -12.40 4.95 1.95
CA ASP A 184 -11.51 5.51 0.94
C ASP A 184 -10.06 5.63 1.46
N TYR A 185 -9.89 5.70 2.80
CA TYR A 185 -8.58 5.73 3.45
C TYR A 185 -8.27 4.48 4.26
N ASP A 186 -9.18 3.50 4.27
CA ASP A 186 -9.02 2.22 4.96
C ASP A 186 -8.63 2.38 6.45
N ILE A 187 -9.27 3.32 7.15
CA ILE A 187 -9.08 3.58 8.58
C ILE A 187 -10.34 3.30 9.38
N ALA A 188 -10.16 2.92 10.64
CA ALA A 188 -11.23 2.78 11.62
C ALA A 188 -10.76 3.21 13.00
N VAL A 189 -11.74 3.65 13.82
CA VAL A 189 -11.54 3.99 15.22
C VAL A 189 -12.42 3.09 16.06
N LEU A 190 -11.80 2.45 17.06
CA LEU A 190 -12.45 1.61 18.05
C LEU A 190 -12.41 2.27 19.42
N LYS A 191 -13.30 1.85 20.33
CA LYS A 191 -13.31 2.25 21.74
C LYS A 191 -13.47 1.03 22.62
N ILE A 192 -12.57 0.89 23.60
CA ILE A 192 -12.67 -0.10 24.67
C ILE A 192 -12.95 0.59 26.01
N ASP A 193 -13.59 -0.13 26.93
CA ASP A 193 -13.86 0.37 28.28
C ASP A 193 -12.67 0.08 29.20
N ALA A 194 -11.60 0.87 29.00
CA ALA A 194 -10.38 0.79 29.80
C ALA A 194 -9.80 2.21 29.99
N THR A 195 -9.06 2.40 31.06
CA THR A 195 -8.45 3.69 31.43
C THR A 195 -7.01 3.52 31.90
N GLY A 196 -6.24 4.61 31.83
CA GLY A 196 -4.82 4.58 32.22
C GLY A 196 -3.96 3.84 31.24
N LEU A 197 -4.41 3.71 30.00
CA LEU A 197 -3.67 3.06 28.93
C LEU A 197 -2.50 3.94 28.49
N GLN A 198 -1.44 3.28 28.01
CA GLN A 198 -0.32 3.96 27.37
C GLN A 198 -0.70 4.32 25.93
N GLU A 199 -0.79 5.60 25.63
CA GLU A 199 -1.03 6.13 24.30
C GLU A 199 0.26 6.21 23.47
N VAL A 200 0.14 6.14 22.14
CA VAL A 200 1.26 6.37 21.24
C VAL A 200 1.60 7.85 21.12
N THR A 201 2.83 8.15 20.75
CA THR A 201 3.20 9.47 20.24
C THR A 201 3.03 9.47 18.72
N LEU A 202 2.20 10.37 18.19
CA LEU A 202 2.00 10.53 16.75
C LEU A 202 3.13 11.39 16.17
N GLY A 203 3.71 10.94 15.06
CA GLY A 203 4.79 11.61 14.35
C GLY A 203 4.30 12.31 13.08
N ASP A 204 5.16 13.16 12.54
CA ASP A 204 4.96 13.83 11.26
C ASP A 204 5.54 12.98 10.12
N SER A 205 4.67 12.28 9.36
CA SER A 205 5.08 11.44 8.24
C SER A 205 5.73 12.22 7.09
N SER A 206 5.54 13.55 7.03
CA SER A 206 6.17 14.40 6.02
C SER A 206 7.67 14.60 6.24
N THR A 207 8.16 14.27 7.45
CA THR A 207 9.59 14.38 7.80
C THR A 207 10.40 13.15 7.38
N LEU A 208 9.75 12.07 6.97
CA LEU A 208 10.41 10.84 6.55
C LEU A 208 11.26 11.06 5.29
N ASN A 209 12.38 10.36 5.26
CA ASN A 209 13.25 10.25 4.08
C ASN A 209 13.36 8.80 3.63
N VAL A 210 13.64 8.58 2.35
CA VAL A 210 14.04 7.26 1.88
C VAL A 210 15.36 6.88 2.55
N GLY A 211 15.38 5.68 3.14
CA GLY A 211 16.50 5.18 3.94
C GLY A 211 16.36 5.38 5.46
N ASP A 212 15.34 6.10 5.93
CA ASP A 212 15.04 6.18 7.37
C ASP A 212 14.61 4.81 7.89
N HIS A 213 15.08 4.46 9.08
CA HIS A 213 14.74 3.20 9.75
C HIS A 213 13.33 3.28 10.32
N VAL A 214 12.54 2.22 10.09
CA VAL A 214 11.17 2.10 10.59
C VAL A 214 10.90 0.71 11.16
N LEU A 215 9.97 0.64 12.11
CA LEU A 215 9.58 -0.57 12.82
C LEU A 215 8.07 -0.73 12.81
N ALA A 216 7.60 -1.86 12.32
CA ALA A 216 6.21 -2.27 12.41
C ALA A 216 6.03 -3.22 13.60
N VAL A 217 5.00 -2.97 14.43
CA VAL A 217 4.63 -3.86 15.53
C VAL A 217 3.19 -4.30 15.37
N GLY A 218 2.94 -5.61 15.51
CA GLY A 218 1.61 -6.13 15.27
C GLY A 218 1.42 -7.59 15.71
N ASN A 219 0.39 -8.22 15.13
CA ASN A 219 -0.01 -9.60 15.40
C ASN A 219 -0.03 -10.44 14.10
N PRO A 220 1.14 -10.70 13.48
CA PRO A 220 1.19 -11.47 12.25
C PRO A 220 0.50 -12.82 12.41
N LEU A 221 -0.32 -13.18 11.41
CA LEU A 221 -1.06 -14.43 11.33
C LEU A 221 -2.11 -14.64 12.44
N GLY A 222 -2.35 -13.63 13.29
CA GLY A 222 -3.29 -13.73 14.41
C GLY A 222 -2.82 -14.55 15.62
N GLU A 223 -1.62 -15.11 15.55
CA GLU A 223 -1.05 -16.02 16.57
C GLU A 223 0.25 -15.47 17.18
N LEU A 224 0.95 -14.57 16.47
CA LEU A 224 2.24 -14.03 16.86
C LEU A 224 2.08 -12.60 17.40
N THR A 225 1.27 -12.46 18.45
CA THR A 225 0.96 -11.16 19.06
C THR A 225 2.21 -10.38 19.44
N PHE A 226 2.17 -9.06 19.17
CA PHE A 226 3.23 -8.11 19.53
C PHE A 226 4.59 -8.42 18.89
N SER A 227 4.59 -9.05 17.71
CA SER A 227 5.80 -9.24 16.92
C SER A 227 6.24 -7.92 16.29
N MET A 228 7.56 -7.72 16.22
CA MET A 228 8.19 -6.57 15.59
C MET A 228 8.91 -6.98 14.32
N SER A 229 8.79 -6.17 13.27
CA SER A 229 9.62 -6.26 12.06
C SER A 229 10.23 -4.90 11.77
N GLY A 230 11.53 -4.88 11.46
CA GLY A 230 12.29 -3.68 11.14
C GLY A 230 12.66 -3.64 9.67
N GLY A 231 12.80 -2.44 9.15
CA GLY A 231 13.22 -2.16 7.78
C GLY A 231 13.51 -0.68 7.58
N MET A 232 13.56 -0.27 6.31
CA MET A 232 13.78 1.12 5.92
C MET A 232 12.63 1.62 5.06
N VAL A 233 12.45 2.93 5.05
CA VAL A 233 11.57 3.60 4.09
C VAL A 233 12.15 3.45 2.69
N SER A 234 11.47 2.75 1.81
CA SER A 234 11.85 2.56 0.40
C SER A 234 11.26 3.66 -0.50
N SER A 235 10.11 4.25 -0.11
CA SER A 235 9.49 5.41 -0.75
C SER A 235 8.59 6.11 0.25
N VAL A 236 8.59 7.44 0.26
CA VAL A 236 7.72 8.24 1.15
C VAL A 236 6.36 8.57 0.53
N ASN A 237 6.22 8.39 -0.79
CA ASN A 237 5.00 8.73 -1.53
C ASN A 237 4.85 7.79 -2.73
N ARG A 238 4.54 6.52 -2.48
CA ARG A 238 4.32 5.53 -3.51
C ARG A 238 2.85 5.54 -3.91
N ALA A 239 2.56 6.02 -5.12
CA ALA A 239 1.22 5.88 -5.68
C ALA A 239 0.96 4.40 -5.98
N ILE A 240 -0.07 3.85 -5.35
CA ILE A 240 -0.58 2.49 -5.59
C ILE A 240 -2.06 2.56 -5.83
N ASN A 241 -2.57 1.66 -6.66
CA ASN A 241 -4.01 1.53 -6.92
C ASN A 241 -4.43 0.13 -6.51
N VAL A 242 -5.37 0.03 -5.59
CA VAL A 242 -5.93 -1.24 -5.12
C VAL A 242 -7.44 -1.18 -5.20
N ASP A 243 -8.03 -2.10 -5.95
CA ASP A 243 -9.47 -2.20 -6.16
C ASP A 243 -10.09 -0.87 -6.65
N GLY A 244 -9.38 -0.15 -7.55
CA GLY A 244 -9.82 1.14 -8.07
C GLY A 244 -9.66 2.32 -7.11
N THR A 245 -9.04 2.12 -5.96
CA THR A 245 -8.78 3.18 -4.98
C THR A 245 -7.29 3.52 -4.98
N PRO A 246 -6.90 4.71 -5.47
CA PRO A 246 -5.51 5.15 -5.42
C PRO A 246 -5.14 5.64 -4.03
N PHE A 247 -3.93 5.27 -3.60
CA PHE A 247 -3.32 5.70 -2.34
C PHE A 247 -1.90 6.18 -2.58
N ASN A 248 -1.50 7.17 -1.83
CA ASN A 248 -0.10 7.52 -1.66
C ASN A 248 0.37 6.90 -0.35
N MET A 249 1.30 5.96 -0.42
CA MET A 249 1.70 5.19 0.75
C MET A 249 3.20 5.30 1.03
N ILE A 250 3.57 5.17 2.28
CA ILE A 250 4.94 4.87 2.69
C ILE A 250 5.21 3.44 2.27
N GLN A 251 6.26 3.23 1.46
CA GLN A 251 6.77 1.89 1.15
C GLN A 251 7.96 1.58 2.05
N THR A 252 8.01 0.37 2.57
CA THR A 252 9.10 -0.15 3.41
C THR A 252 9.48 -1.57 3.02
N ASP A 253 10.69 -1.98 3.31
CA ASP A 253 11.16 -3.36 3.21
C ASP A 253 10.98 -4.15 4.52
N ALA A 254 10.44 -3.53 5.57
CA ALA A 254 9.99 -4.25 6.76
C ALA A 254 9.00 -5.35 6.37
N SER A 255 9.11 -6.52 6.99
CA SER A 255 8.21 -7.65 6.72
C SER A 255 6.78 -7.36 7.17
N ILE A 256 5.90 -7.07 6.24
CA ILE A 256 4.47 -6.84 6.46
C ILE A 256 3.70 -8.08 5.99
N ASN A 257 2.96 -8.67 6.91
CA ASN A 257 2.16 -9.87 6.70
C ASN A 257 0.71 -9.65 7.18
N PRO A 258 -0.26 -10.47 6.73
CA PRO A 258 -1.59 -10.49 7.32
C PRO A 258 -1.52 -10.56 8.85
N GLY A 259 -2.31 -9.71 9.54
CA GLY A 259 -2.28 -9.54 10.99
C GLY A 259 -1.46 -8.33 11.46
N ASN A 260 -0.49 -7.82 10.69
CA ASN A 260 0.15 -6.53 10.97
C ASN A 260 -0.74 -5.34 10.57
N SER A 261 -1.74 -5.56 9.70
CA SER A 261 -2.69 -4.52 9.27
C SER A 261 -3.30 -3.80 10.45
N GLY A 262 -3.34 -2.48 10.39
CA GLY A 262 -3.85 -1.60 11.43
C GLY A 262 -2.83 -1.28 12.53
N GLY A 263 -1.72 -1.99 12.60
CA GLY A 263 -0.64 -1.71 13.54
C GLY A 263 0.15 -0.45 13.20
N PRO A 264 0.91 0.09 14.17
CA PRO A 264 1.73 1.28 13.96
C PRO A 264 2.99 0.98 13.15
N LEU A 265 3.38 1.91 12.29
CA LEU A 265 4.72 2.04 11.75
C LEU A 265 5.43 3.14 12.54
N PHE A 266 6.43 2.78 13.33
CA PHE A 266 7.22 3.70 14.13
C PHE A 266 8.44 4.20 13.37
N ASN A 267 8.81 5.47 13.57
CA ASN A 267 10.13 5.98 13.23
C ASN A 267 11.13 5.65 14.34
N GLN A 268 12.42 5.95 14.11
CA GLN A 268 13.50 5.71 15.10
C GLN A 268 13.39 6.53 16.40
N TYR A 269 12.41 7.43 16.51
CA TYR A 269 12.16 8.25 17.70
C TYR A 269 10.98 7.74 18.53
N GLY A 270 10.39 6.58 18.16
CA GLY A 270 9.23 6.00 18.82
C GLY A 270 7.91 6.70 18.48
N GLU A 271 7.84 7.41 17.38
CA GLU A 271 6.63 8.09 16.91
C GLU A 271 5.96 7.30 15.80
N VAL A 272 4.62 7.21 15.83
CA VAL A 272 3.84 6.57 14.78
C VAL A 272 3.75 7.49 13.57
N VAL A 273 4.38 7.09 12.48
CA VAL A 273 4.40 7.83 11.21
C VAL A 273 3.47 7.24 10.15
N GLY A 274 2.88 6.08 10.42
CA GLY A 274 1.92 5.46 9.50
C GLY A 274 1.15 4.30 10.12
N ILE A 275 0.08 3.89 9.43
CA ILE A 275 -0.74 2.71 9.74
C ILE A 275 -0.38 1.62 8.75
N VAL A 276 0.17 0.51 9.24
CA VAL A 276 0.58 -0.63 8.40
C VAL A 276 -0.63 -1.25 7.71
N SER A 277 -0.50 -1.61 6.43
CA SER A 277 -1.54 -2.29 5.68
C SER A 277 -0.99 -3.44 4.85
N ALA A 278 -1.25 -4.68 5.29
CA ALA A 278 -0.87 -5.90 4.57
C ALA A 278 -1.74 -6.15 3.33
N LYS A 279 -2.92 -5.52 3.21
CA LYS A 279 -3.78 -5.62 2.03
C LYS A 279 -3.04 -5.24 0.75
N TYR A 280 -2.18 -4.25 0.84
CA TYR A 280 -1.44 -3.72 -0.30
C TYR A 280 -0.16 -4.50 -0.61
N SER A 281 0.37 -5.26 0.35
CA SER A 281 1.54 -6.14 0.16
C SER A 281 1.20 -7.43 -0.60
N SER A 282 -0.07 -7.83 -0.64
CA SER A 282 -0.54 -9.07 -1.26
C SER A 282 -1.03 -8.90 -2.71
N TYR A 283 -0.73 -7.78 -3.36
CA TYR A 283 -1.32 -7.41 -4.66
C TYR A 283 -0.81 -8.23 -5.86
N SER A 284 0.25 -9.00 -5.72
CA SER A 284 0.70 -9.95 -6.74
C SER A 284 0.31 -11.38 -6.35
N SER A 285 -0.12 -12.18 -7.32
CA SER A 285 -0.34 -13.62 -7.15
C SER A 285 0.94 -14.39 -6.77
N GLU A 286 2.08 -13.69 -6.74
CA GLU A 286 3.37 -14.16 -6.25
C GLU A 286 3.70 -13.40 -4.96
N SER A 287 4.09 -14.13 -3.93
CA SER A 287 4.61 -13.56 -2.68
C SER A 287 5.89 -12.77 -2.99
N VAL A 288 5.82 -11.45 -2.99
CA VAL A 288 6.97 -10.57 -3.19
C VAL A 288 7.46 -10.11 -1.82
N GLU A 289 8.63 -10.59 -1.41
CA GLU A 289 9.27 -10.15 -0.17
C GLU A 289 9.84 -8.73 -0.32
N GLY A 290 9.86 -7.96 0.78
CA GLY A 290 10.45 -6.61 0.81
C GLY A 290 9.53 -5.51 0.24
N LEU A 291 8.24 -5.77 0.08
CA LEU A 291 7.24 -4.78 -0.30
C LEU A 291 6.17 -4.64 0.80
N GLY A 292 6.46 -3.81 1.77
CA GLY A 292 5.51 -3.40 2.81
C GLY A 292 4.96 -2.01 2.53
N PHE A 293 3.74 -1.74 3.00
CA PHE A 293 3.08 -0.45 2.83
C PHE A 293 2.43 0.03 4.13
N ALA A 294 2.44 1.36 4.32
CA ALA A 294 1.72 1.99 5.41
C ALA A 294 1.06 3.29 4.92
N ILE A 295 -0.12 3.58 5.45
CA ILE A 295 -0.86 4.82 5.22
C ILE A 295 -0.15 5.93 6.00
N PRO A 296 0.27 7.04 5.37
CA PRO A 296 0.93 8.13 6.08
C PRO A 296 0.04 8.71 7.17
N MET A 297 0.60 8.97 8.35
CA MET A 297 -0.17 9.48 9.49
C MET A 297 -0.78 10.86 9.19
N ASN A 298 -0.06 11.75 8.50
CA ASN A 298 -0.55 13.09 8.17
C ASN A 298 -1.82 13.06 7.29
N ASP A 299 -1.96 12.02 6.44
CA ASP A 299 -3.11 11.92 5.52
C ASP A 299 -4.41 11.55 6.27
N VAL A 300 -4.30 10.92 7.44
CA VAL A 300 -5.45 10.36 8.16
C VAL A 300 -5.68 10.94 9.56
N LEU A 301 -4.74 11.69 10.11
CA LEU A 301 -4.83 12.21 11.48
C LEU A 301 -6.10 13.05 11.71
N ALA A 302 -6.38 13.98 10.82
CA ALA A 302 -7.58 14.82 10.93
C ALA A 302 -8.87 14.00 10.80
N MET A 303 -8.86 12.96 9.97
CA MET A 303 -10.01 12.05 9.82
C MET A 303 -10.23 11.18 11.05
N ILE A 304 -9.15 10.69 11.66
CA ILE A 304 -9.21 9.93 12.93
C ILE A 304 -9.84 10.81 14.03
N GLN A 305 -9.39 12.06 14.16
CA GLN A 305 -9.94 13.02 15.13
C GLN A 305 -11.42 13.31 14.87
N ASP A 306 -11.80 13.43 13.60
CA ASP A 306 -13.16 13.67 13.18
C ASP A 306 -14.07 12.46 13.50
N ILE A 307 -13.59 11.24 13.22
CA ILE A 307 -14.29 10.00 13.59
C ILE A 307 -14.44 9.89 15.10
N MET A 308 -13.41 10.18 15.89
CA MET A 308 -13.50 10.16 17.36
C MET A 308 -14.57 11.11 17.90
N THR A 309 -14.75 12.25 17.24
CA THR A 309 -15.67 13.30 17.69
C THR A 309 -17.10 13.10 17.19
N ASN A 310 -17.24 12.74 15.92
CA ASN A 310 -18.50 12.75 15.18
C ASN A 310 -18.99 11.36 14.78
N GLY A 311 -18.14 10.33 14.88
CA GLY A 311 -18.43 8.96 14.42
C GLY A 311 -18.16 8.75 12.92
N TYR A 312 -17.83 9.79 12.18
CA TYR A 312 -17.55 9.74 10.73
C TYR A 312 -16.70 10.93 10.30
N VAL A 313 -16.18 10.91 9.06
CA VAL A 313 -15.40 12.02 8.49
C VAL A 313 -16.34 13.07 7.90
N THR A 314 -16.40 14.26 8.53
CA THR A 314 -17.37 15.31 8.21
C THR A 314 -17.01 16.10 6.96
N ASN A 315 -15.71 16.30 6.68
CA ASN A 315 -15.20 17.18 5.62
C ASN A 315 -14.82 16.44 4.33
N LYS A 316 -15.42 15.26 4.11
CA LYS A 316 -15.13 14.42 2.94
C LYS A 316 -15.75 15.02 1.68
N PRO A 317 -14.95 15.26 0.62
CA PRO A 317 -15.47 15.83 -0.62
C PRO A 317 -16.43 14.87 -1.31
N TYR A 318 -17.57 15.38 -1.74
CA TYR A 318 -18.62 14.63 -2.38
C TYR A 318 -19.10 15.33 -3.66
N LEU A 319 -19.12 14.57 -4.75
CA LEU A 319 -19.59 15.08 -6.05
C LEU A 319 -21.06 14.77 -6.29
N GLY A 320 -21.53 13.61 -5.85
CA GLY A 320 -22.92 13.14 -6.03
C GLY A 320 -23.20 12.67 -7.45
N ILE A 321 -22.34 11.81 -7.98
CA ILE A 321 -22.53 11.16 -9.28
C ILE A 321 -22.35 9.64 -9.18
N THR A 322 -23.05 8.91 -10.04
CA THR A 322 -22.67 7.53 -10.36
C THR A 322 -21.81 7.59 -11.61
N GLN A 323 -20.64 7.00 -11.56
CA GLN A 323 -19.63 7.14 -12.60
C GLN A 323 -19.00 5.81 -13.00
N GLY A 324 -18.33 5.80 -14.12
CA GLY A 324 -17.50 4.68 -14.57
C GLY A 324 -16.50 5.12 -15.63
N THR A 325 -15.45 4.36 -15.84
CA THR A 325 -14.47 4.61 -16.90
C THR A 325 -15.12 4.49 -18.26
N LEU A 326 -14.92 5.49 -19.13
CA LEU A 326 -15.37 5.44 -20.51
C LEU A 326 -14.61 4.32 -21.24
N THR A 327 -15.33 3.33 -21.75
CA THR A 327 -14.75 2.28 -22.59
C THR A 327 -14.85 2.62 -24.07
N ALA A 328 -13.96 2.04 -24.90
CA ALA A 328 -14.03 2.21 -26.35
C ALA A 328 -15.37 1.76 -26.94
N GLN A 329 -16.00 0.73 -26.35
CA GLN A 329 -17.32 0.26 -26.74
C GLN A 329 -18.40 1.32 -26.44
N MET A 330 -18.37 1.94 -25.26
CA MET A 330 -19.29 3.02 -24.90
C MET A 330 -19.08 4.24 -25.80
N ALA A 331 -17.83 4.64 -26.05
CA ALA A 331 -17.52 5.75 -26.94
C ALA A 331 -18.11 5.52 -28.35
N ALA A 332 -17.95 4.33 -28.90
CA ALA A 332 -18.54 3.97 -30.19
C ALA A 332 -20.08 3.97 -30.16
N GLN A 333 -20.68 3.42 -29.08
CA GLN A 333 -22.14 3.35 -28.92
C GLN A 333 -22.78 4.74 -28.80
N TYR A 334 -22.16 5.65 -28.03
CA TYR A 334 -22.65 7.02 -27.84
C TYR A 334 -22.14 8.00 -28.89
N ARG A 335 -21.30 7.53 -29.83
CA ARG A 335 -20.65 8.34 -30.90
C ARG A 335 -19.81 9.47 -30.33
N TYR A 336 -19.04 9.18 -29.29
CA TYR A 336 -18.05 10.12 -28.76
C TYR A 336 -16.76 10.05 -29.57
N ASP A 337 -16.15 11.21 -29.82
CA ASP A 337 -14.87 11.33 -30.51
C ASP A 337 -13.68 11.15 -29.52
N ILE A 338 -13.96 10.85 -28.26
CA ILE A 338 -12.99 10.57 -27.19
C ILE A 338 -13.14 9.12 -26.71
N THR A 339 -12.06 8.55 -26.21
CA THR A 339 -12.01 7.14 -25.74
C THR A 339 -11.55 7.00 -24.29
N GLN A 340 -11.28 8.12 -23.63
CA GLN A 340 -10.81 8.16 -22.23
C GLN A 340 -11.61 9.19 -21.45
N GLY A 341 -11.72 8.98 -20.13
CA GLY A 341 -12.43 9.84 -19.22
C GLY A 341 -13.40 9.09 -18.33
N VAL A 342 -14.08 9.83 -17.47
CA VAL A 342 -15.09 9.31 -16.55
C VAL A 342 -16.48 9.66 -17.06
N PHE A 343 -17.24 8.62 -17.44
CA PHE A 343 -18.62 8.75 -17.87
C PHE A 343 -19.55 8.91 -16.66
N VAL A 344 -20.44 9.90 -16.74
CA VAL A 344 -21.45 10.18 -15.72
C VAL A 344 -22.73 9.43 -16.04
N TYR A 345 -23.05 8.38 -15.28
CA TYR A 345 -24.27 7.60 -15.44
C TYR A 345 -25.49 8.30 -14.83
N SER A 346 -25.32 8.94 -13.69
CA SER A 346 -26.38 9.69 -13.03
C SER A 346 -25.81 10.81 -12.17
N VAL A 347 -26.64 11.83 -11.92
CA VAL A 347 -26.34 12.95 -11.03
C VAL A 347 -27.42 13.00 -9.96
N GLU A 348 -26.99 13.02 -8.70
CA GLU A 348 -27.87 13.10 -7.54
C GLU A 348 -28.42 14.53 -7.42
N LYS A 349 -29.74 14.63 -7.27
CA LYS A 349 -30.41 15.93 -7.17
C LYS A 349 -29.98 16.70 -5.91
N GLY A 350 -29.57 17.95 -6.10
CA GLY A 350 -29.10 18.82 -5.03
C GLY A 350 -27.63 18.63 -4.65
N SER A 351 -26.93 17.66 -5.28
CA SER A 351 -25.50 17.43 -5.08
C SER A 351 -24.62 18.57 -5.63
N ALA A 352 -23.33 18.46 -5.40
CA ALA A 352 -22.33 19.38 -5.98
C ALA A 352 -22.36 19.34 -7.52
N ALA A 353 -22.46 18.14 -8.08
CA ALA A 353 -22.55 17.94 -9.53
C ALA A 353 -23.81 18.56 -10.13
N ASP A 354 -24.98 18.36 -9.49
CA ASP A 354 -26.24 18.96 -9.93
C ASP A 354 -26.20 20.48 -9.93
N LYS A 355 -25.70 21.07 -8.82
CA LYS A 355 -25.53 22.52 -8.70
C LYS A 355 -24.54 23.10 -9.72
N ALA A 356 -23.51 22.35 -10.09
CA ALA A 356 -22.53 22.70 -11.12
C ALA A 356 -23.09 22.51 -12.55
N GLY A 357 -24.24 21.85 -12.72
CA GLY A 357 -24.86 21.61 -14.00
C GLY A 357 -24.25 20.42 -14.78
N LEU A 358 -23.59 19.49 -14.08
CA LEU A 358 -23.22 18.18 -14.65
C LEU A 358 -24.49 17.39 -14.98
N LYS A 359 -24.41 16.56 -16.00
CA LYS A 359 -25.55 15.78 -16.50
C LYS A 359 -25.14 14.35 -16.80
N MET A 360 -26.10 13.45 -16.81
CA MET A 360 -25.94 12.12 -17.38
C MET A 360 -25.47 12.25 -18.84
N GLY A 361 -24.47 11.46 -19.22
CA GLY A 361 -23.85 11.49 -20.53
C GLY A 361 -22.65 12.42 -20.66
N ASP A 362 -22.31 13.19 -19.64
CA ASP A 362 -21.04 13.91 -19.61
C ASP A 362 -19.87 12.93 -19.47
N VAL A 363 -18.74 13.28 -20.04
CA VAL A 363 -17.48 12.60 -19.77
C VAL A 363 -16.50 13.59 -19.16
N ILE A 364 -16.10 13.37 -17.92
CA ILE A 364 -15.11 14.18 -17.24
C ILE A 364 -13.73 13.76 -17.77
N VAL A 365 -12.99 14.71 -18.34
CA VAL A 365 -11.67 14.47 -18.96
C VAL A 365 -10.55 15.18 -18.23
N LYS A 366 -10.88 16.17 -17.36
CA LYS A 366 -9.87 16.91 -16.59
C LYS A 366 -10.50 17.55 -15.35
N VAL A 367 -9.74 17.62 -14.25
CA VAL A 367 -10.07 18.39 -13.05
C VAL A 367 -8.89 19.28 -12.71
N ASP A 368 -9.11 20.59 -12.75
CA ASP A 368 -8.07 21.63 -12.71
C ASP A 368 -6.95 21.31 -13.72
N ASP A 369 -5.72 21.06 -13.30
CA ASP A 369 -4.59 20.73 -14.16
C ASP A 369 -4.38 19.22 -14.35
N THR A 370 -5.19 18.36 -13.71
CA THR A 370 -5.02 16.91 -13.74
C THR A 370 -5.93 16.27 -14.78
N ASP A 371 -5.33 15.57 -15.75
CA ASP A 371 -6.04 14.79 -16.74
C ASP A 371 -6.71 13.57 -16.11
N ILE A 372 -7.95 13.28 -16.53
CA ILE A 372 -8.77 12.17 -16.02
C ILE A 372 -9.01 11.18 -17.17
N ALA A 373 -8.32 10.05 -17.14
CA ALA A 373 -8.46 8.99 -18.14
C ALA A 373 -9.43 7.88 -17.69
N ALA A 374 -9.55 7.65 -16.37
CA ALA A 374 -10.33 6.57 -15.76
C ALA A 374 -10.96 7.00 -14.44
N SER A 375 -11.88 6.18 -13.92
CA SER A 375 -12.56 6.44 -12.62
C SER A 375 -11.59 6.59 -11.47
N GLU A 376 -10.50 5.84 -11.50
CA GLU A 376 -9.43 5.85 -10.50
C GLU A 376 -8.76 7.22 -10.40
N ASP A 377 -8.57 7.90 -11.54
CA ASP A 377 -7.96 9.24 -11.56
C ASP A 377 -8.86 10.26 -10.85
N LEU A 378 -10.18 10.19 -11.08
CA LEU A 378 -11.13 11.08 -10.42
C LEU A 378 -11.20 10.80 -8.90
N VAL A 379 -11.12 9.54 -8.49
CA VAL A 379 -11.04 9.15 -7.08
C VAL A 379 -9.75 9.68 -6.45
N ALA A 380 -8.61 9.61 -7.16
CA ALA A 380 -7.34 10.13 -6.70
C ALA A 380 -7.39 11.65 -6.51
N VAL A 381 -7.86 12.36 -7.54
CA VAL A 381 -7.97 13.82 -7.53
C VAL A 381 -8.92 14.30 -6.42
N LYS A 382 -10.05 13.61 -6.23
CA LYS A 382 -11.00 13.91 -5.15
C LYS A 382 -10.33 13.99 -3.77
N LYS A 383 -9.35 13.14 -3.49
CA LYS A 383 -8.64 13.12 -2.20
C LYS A 383 -7.83 14.38 -1.90
N SER A 384 -7.56 15.20 -2.92
CA SER A 384 -6.83 16.47 -2.76
C SER A 384 -7.72 17.64 -2.37
N TYR A 385 -9.03 17.43 -2.27
CA TYR A 385 -10.00 18.47 -1.94
C TYR A 385 -10.71 18.18 -0.62
N SER A 386 -11.31 19.23 -0.07
CA SER A 386 -12.24 19.18 1.06
C SER A 386 -13.62 19.64 0.61
N ALA A 387 -14.65 19.33 1.38
CA ALA A 387 -15.97 19.90 1.17
C ALA A 387 -15.90 21.42 1.27
N GLY A 388 -16.48 22.12 0.29
CA GLY A 388 -16.42 23.57 0.15
C GLY A 388 -15.35 24.08 -0.80
N ASP A 389 -14.34 23.28 -1.13
CA ASP A 389 -13.34 23.66 -2.14
C ASP A 389 -13.98 23.77 -3.52
N THR A 390 -13.41 24.59 -4.40
CA THR A 390 -13.90 24.77 -5.76
C THR A 390 -12.83 24.36 -6.74
N SER A 391 -13.22 23.56 -7.76
CA SER A 391 -12.34 23.10 -8.82
C SER A 391 -13.02 23.26 -10.19
N THR A 392 -12.22 23.31 -11.25
CA THR A 392 -12.67 23.44 -12.63
C THR A 392 -12.68 22.06 -13.29
N PHE A 393 -13.85 21.57 -13.65
CA PHE A 393 -14.00 20.34 -14.39
C PHE A 393 -14.05 20.64 -15.89
N THR A 394 -13.22 19.97 -16.67
CA THR A 394 -13.35 19.93 -18.13
C THR A 394 -14.14 18.68 -18.49
N ILE A 395 -15.28 18.88 -19.14
CA ILE A 395 -16.19 17.80 -19.56
C ILE A 395 -16.35 17.78 -21.07
N TYR A 396 -16.57 16.61 -21.61
CA TYR A 396 -17.02 16.42 -23.00
C TYR A 396 -18.54 16.17 -22.98
N ARG A 397 -19.28 17.02 -23.67
CA ARG A 397 -20.74 16.99 -23.79
C ARG A 397 -21.15 17.42 -25.21
N ASP A 398 -22.07 16.69 -25.86
CA ASP A 398 -22.64 17.02 -27.16
C ASP A 398 -21.56 17.30 -28.23
N GLY A 399 -20.49 16.50 -28.27
CA GLY A 399 -19.43 16.64 -29.27
C GLY A 399 -18.44 17.79 -28.98
N THR A 400 -18.53 18.45 -27.85
CA THR A 400 -17.67 19.58 -27.49
C THR A 400 -17.12 19.49 -26.09
N THR A 401 -15.91 20.03 -25.91
CA THR A 401 -15.31 20.19 -24.59
C THR A 401 -15.75 21.50 -23.97
N GLN A 402 -16.20 21.45 -22.70
CA GLN A 402 -16.67 22.62 -21.93
C GLN A 402 -16.07 22.57 -20.54
N THR A 403 -16.01 23.72 -19.86
CA THR A 403 -15.60 23.80 -18.47
C THR A 403 -16.77 24.15 -17.57
N VAL A 404 -16.84 23.49 -16.41
CA VAL A 404 -17.82 23.78 -15.36
C VAL A 404 -17.08 23.95 -14.03
N SER A 405 -17.49 24.93 -13.23
CA SER A 405 -16.95 25.14 -11.89
C SER A 405 -17.77 24.33 -10.90
N VAL A 406 -17.10 23.47 -10.14
CA VAL A 406 -17.71 22.58 -9.15
C VAL A 406 -17.23 22.98 -7.75
N THR A 407 -18.16 23.27 -6.86
CA THR A 407 -17.86 23.37 -5.43
C THR A 407 -18.19 22.03 -4.78
N TRP A 408 -17.16 21.36 -4.25
CA TRP A 408 -17.30 20.04 -3.63
C TRP A 408 -18.27 20.08 -2.46
N GLY A 409 -19.25 19.19 -2.43
CA GLY A 409 -20.18 19.01 -1.32
C GLY A 409 -19.58 18.15 -0.20
N SER A 410 -20.30 18.03 0.91
CA SER A 410 -20.05 17.03 1.93
C SER A 410 -20.83 15.75 1.60
N VAL A 411 -20.30 14.60 1.97
CA VAL A 411 -21.06 13.34 1.91
C VAL A 411 -22.31 13.48 2.79
N PRO A 412 -23.52 13.16 2.29
CA PRO A 412 -24.73 13.20 3.10
C PRO A 412 -24.59 12.32 4.35
N ALA A 413 -25.06 12.80 5.50
CA ALA A 413 -24.95 12.07 6.78
C ALA A 413 -25.56 10.66 6.72
N GLU A 414 -26.59 10.48 5.90
CA GLU A 414 -27.26 9.17 5.69
C GLU A 414 -26.38 8.15 4.97
N GLN A 415 -25.34 8.61 4.24
CA GLN A 415 -24.36 7.75 3.53
C GLN A 415 -23.08 7.51 4.35
N LEU A 416 -22.91 8.23 5.47
CA LEU A 416 -21.72 8.14 6.32
C LEU A 416 -21.86 7.06 7.40
N THR A 417 -23.10 6.71 7.78
CA THR A 417 -23.37 5.56 8.64
C THR A 417 -23.20 4.30 7.81
N ASP A 418 -22.11 3.61 8.02
CA ASP A 418 -21.77 2.38 7.29
C ASP A 418 -22.90 1.36 7.43
N SER A 419 -23.24 0.76 6.30
CA SER A 419 -24.40 -0.12 6.07
C SER A 419 -24.44 -1.45 6.86
N SER A 420 -23.60 -1.64 7.88
CA SER A 420 -23.69 -2.82 8.75
C SER A 420 -24.98 -2.88 9.57
N ASP A 421 -25.55 -1.72 9.95
CA ASP A 421 -26.84 -1.68 10.64
C ASP A 421 -28.04 -1.75 9.69
N GLN A 422 -27.87 -1.46 8.38
CA GLN A 422 -28.97 -1.52 7.41
C GLN A 422 -29.25 -2.93 6.89
N GLN A 423 -28.30 -3.87 6.99
CA GLN A 423 -28.57 -5.25 6.57
C GLN A 423 -29.55 -5.98 7.50
N GLN A 424 -29.60 -5.67 8.78
CA GLN A 424 -30.61 -6.24 9.67
C GLN A 424 -32.00 -5.63 9.47
N THR A 425 -32.08 -4.38 9.04
CA THR A 425 -33.37 -3.72 8.76
C THR A 425 -33.91 -4.09 7.38
N GLN A 426 -33.07 -4.39 6.42
CA GLN A 426 -33.49 -4.79 5.06
C GLN A 426 -33.96 -6.26 5.00
N GLN A 427 -33.45 -7.16 5.83
CA GLN A 427 -33.96 -8.53 5.88
C GLN A 427 -35.40 -8.61 6.40
N ASN A 428 -35.83 -7.66 7.20
CA ASN A 428 -37.23 -7.58 7.66
C ASN A 428 -38.17 -6.84 6.71
N GLN A 429 -37.66 -6.09 5.71
CA GLN A 429 -38.47 -5.40 4.71
C GLN A 429 -38.55 -6.14 3.36
N GLN A 430 -37.66 -7.11 3.09
CA GLN A 430 -37.68 -7.90 1.85
C GLN A 430 -38.83 -8.92 1.74
N GLN A 431 -39.63 -9.08 2.78
CA GLN A 431 -40.85 -9.90 2.65
C GLN A 431 -42.01 -9.19 1.97
N ASN A 432 -41.95 -7.90 1.67
CA ASN A 432 -43.12 -7.18 1.13
C ASN A 432 -42.91 -6.25 -0.07
N ASN A 433 -41.75 -6.17 -0.71
CA ASN A 433 -41.63 -5.48 -2.01
C ASN A 433 -40.52 -6.10 -2.84
N GLY A 434 -40.92 -6.78 -3.92
CA GLY A 434 -39.98 -7.26 -4.93
C GLY A 434 -39.21 -6.10 -5.55
N TYR A 435 -37.96 -5.93 -5.16
CA TYR A 435 -37.04 -5.02 -5.81
C TYR A 435 -35.90 -5.82 -6.45
N TYR A 436 -35.74 -5.62 -7.74
CA TYR A 436 -34.77 -6.26 -8.62
C TYR A 436 -33.34 -6.02 -8.15
N GLY A 437 -32.64 -7.07 -7.78
CA GLY A 437 -31.18 -7.13 -7.78
C GLY A 437 -30.70 -7.35 -9.20
N GLY A 438 -30.71 -6.33 -10.02
CA GLY A 438 -30.18 -6.38 -11.39
C GLY A 438 -28.71 -5.96 -11.39
N SER A 439 -27.91 -6.62 -12.23
CA SER A 439 -26.55 -6.20 -12.54
C SER A 439 -26.54 -4.77 -13.13
N MET A 440 -25.39 -4.11 -13.18
CA MET A 440 -25.23 -2.81 -13.85
C MET A 440 -25.79 -2.85 -15.31
N GLU A 441 -25.76 -4.02 -15.92
CA GLU A 441 -26.31 -4.31 -17.25
C GLU A 441 -27.85 -4.33 -17.29
N ASP A 442 -28.50 -4.77 -16.20
CA ASP A 442 -29.95 -4.75 -16.06
C ASP A 442 -30.47 -3.33 -15.81
N LEU A 443 -29.73 -2.52 -15.05
CA LEU A 443 -30.01 -1.10 -14.85
C LEU A 443 -29.86 -0.34 -16.18
N PHE A 444 -28.84 -0.68 -16.95
CA PHE A 444 -28.57 -0.15 -18.28
C PHE A 444 -29.67 -0.51 -19.25
N ASN A 445 -30.13 -1.76 -19.31
CA ASN A 445 -31.19 -2.22 -20.14
C ASN A 445 -32.55 -1.60 -19.78
N TYR A 446 -32.82 -1.37 -18.50
CA TYR A 446 -34.05 -0.70 -18.04
C TYR A 446 -34.11 0.76 -18.50
N PHE A 447 -33.03 1.51 -18.40
CA PHE A 447 -33.00 2.93 -18.77
C PHE A 447 -32.89 3.16 -20.28
N PHE A 448 -32.22 2.28 -21.02
CA PHE A 448 -31.96 2.53 -22.45
C PHE A 448 -32.79 1.71 -23.43
N ASN A 449 -33.39 0.58 -23.02
CA ASN A 449 -34.25 -0.23 -23.89
C ASN A 449 -35.76 -0.19 -23.56
N GLY A 450 -36.18 0.38 -22.41
CA GLY A 450 -37.55 0.27 -21.93
C GLY A 450 -38.27 1.56 -21.52
N GLY A 451 -37.62 2.72 -21.44
CA GLY A 451 -38.14 3.88 -20.72
C GLY A 451 -38.89 4.96 -21.55
N PHE A 452 -38.77 5.00 -22.86
CA PHE A 452 -39.41 6.01 -23.70
C PHE A 452 -40.03 5.40 -24.98
N GLY A 453 -41.11 4.64 -24.80
CA GLY A 453 -41.95 4.15 -25.92
C GLY A 453 -43.43 4.29 -25.58
N GLY A 454 -44.07 5.23 -26.28
CA GLY A 454 -45.39 5.77 -26.12
C GLY A 454 -46.53 4.81 -25.81
N GLN A 455 -47.47 5.35 -25.07
CA GLN A 455 -48.86 4.90 -25.04
C GLN A 455 -49.44 4.88 -26.44
N SER A 456 -49.69 3.70 -26.97
CA SER A 456 -50.68 3.50 -28.04
C SER A 456 -51.69 2.47 -27.52
N GLY A 457 -52.93 2.94 -27.44
CA GLY A 457 -54.06 2.18 -26.91
C GLY A 457 -54.36 0.91 -27.70
N GLN A 458 -54.72 -0.13 -26.99
CA GLN A 458 -55.49 -1.23 -27.58
C GLN A 458 -56.83 -1.39 -26.88
N ARG A 459 -57.86 -1.21 -27.71
CA ARG A 459 -59.28 -1.48 -27.43
C ARG A 459 -59.47 -2.95 -27.08
N SER A 460 -60.22 -3.16 -26.03
CA SER A 460 -60.87 -4.42 -25.72
C SER A 460 -61.85 -4.82 -26.82
N GLN A 461 -61.69 -6.00 -27.41
CA GLN A 461 -62.80 -6.72 -28.02
C GLN A 461 -63.21 -7.87 -27.12
N GLY A 462 -64.41 -7.78 -26.60
CA GLY A 462 -65.08 -8.88 -25.98
C GLY A 462 -65.52 -9.92 -27.03
N GLN A 463 -65.35 -11.18 -26.69
CA GLN A 463 -66.15 -12.26 -27.30
C GLN A 463 -66.79 -13.05 -26.22
N GLY A 464 -68.13 -13.03 -26.24
CA GLY A 464 -68.95 -13.95 -25.52
C GLY A 464 -68.91 -15.32 -26.17
N THR A 465 -69.09 -16.32 -25.36
CA THR A 465 -69.48 -17.66 -25.80
C THR A 465 -70.69 -18.10 -25.02
N ALA A 466 -71.72 -18.37 -25.77
CA ALA A 466 -72.81 -19.26 -25.33
C ALA A 466 -72.44 -20.73 -25.64
N ALA A 467 -72.80 -21.59 -24.78
CA ALA A 467 -73.30 -22.94 -24.73
C ALA A 467 -72.61 -23.76 -23.61
#